data_8d93207e94255607990ce473bd1ef54b
#
_entry.id   8d93207e94255607990ce473bd1ef54b
#
_cell.length_a   1.000
_cell.length_b   1.000
_cell.length_c   1.000
_cell.angle_alpha   90.00
_cell.angle_beta   90.00
_cell.angle_gamma   90.00
#
_symmetry.space_group_name_H-M   'P 1'
#
loop_
_entity.id
_entity.type
_entity.pdbx_description
1 polymer ?
#
loop_
_entity_poly.entity_id
_entity_poly.type
_entity_poly.pdbx_seq_one_letter_code
_entity_poly.pdbx_strand_id
1 'polypeptide(L)'
;MKNLLKAGVTLLALTAAWAMPASAETLRIGDSFPVGHYISENMTKVWMEEVKKASNGEVDFEYFPAEQLGKAKDLLSLTQSGVMDIGYVGASYVSDKLPLSSVGEMPDAFTTSCQGTKAFWQIAKPGGALDQAEFAPNGVRVLMVMVLPPYQVFTSNREISGLDSLKGLKIRSTGGAKELASQLVGAVPIQIAAPDTRDALSRGTLDALLFPHSSILPYEVLPFLKYATQDVNFGSFVVTYVISQNKWDQLDEATQKILAEAGEAATLHGCEVADRMDGEDKQKIADSGVKFVTFSEADQEKLQEVLGTVSQRWAEDLDKRGKPGTEILEAFRNAL
;
A
#
# COMPACT_ATOMS: atom_id res chain seq x y z
N MET A 1 -37.87 84.57 18.13
CA MET A 1 -37.09 84.07 19.25
C MET A 1 -37.58 82.67 19.58
N LYS A 2 -36.81 81.68 19.34
CA LYS A 2 -36.69 80.38 19.97
C LYS A 2 -35.99 79.42 19.03
N ASN A 3 -34.69 79.22 19.29
CA ASN A 3 -33.86 78.24 18.62
C ASN A 3 -34.26 76.83 19.08
N LEU A 4 -34.47 75.94 18.18
CA LEU A 4 -34.57 74.51 18.47
C LEU A 4 -33.34 73.80 17.91
N LEU A 5 -32.41 73.39 18.78
CA LEU A 5 -31.30 72.48 18.48
C LEU A 5 -31.91 71.09 18.19
N LYS A 6 -31.67 70.58 17.00
CA LYS A 6 -31.88 69.19 16.65
C LYS A 6 -30.57 68.40 16.91
N ALA A 7 -30.54 67.64 17.98
CA ALA A 7 -29.50 66.64 18.26
C ALA A 7 -29.75 65.41 17.39
N GLY A 8 -28.84 65.17 16.43
CA GLY A 8 -28.85 63.92 15.64
C GLY A 8 -28.11 62.82 16.42
N VAL A 9 -28.82 61.81 16.81
CA VAL A 9 -28.25 60.56 17.38
C VAL A 9 -27.92 59.64 16.22
N THR A 10 -26.60 59.53 15.94
CA THR A 10 -26.06 58.57 14.95
C THR A 10 -25.97 57.20 15.63
N LEU A 11 -26.87 56.27 15.30
CA LEU A 11 -26.82 54.87 15.73
C LEU A 11 -25.75 54.14 14.93
N LEU A 12 -24.58 53.85 15.51
CA LEU A 12 -23.59 52.91 14.96
C LEU A 12 -24.15 51.49 15.17
N ALA A 13 -24.67 50.90 14.10
CA ALA A 13 -25.00 49.48 14.10
C ALA A 13 -23.68 48.67 14.00
N LEU A 14 -23.21 48.11 15.12
CA LEU A 14 -22.20 47.06 15.12
C LEU A 14 -22.83 45.79 14.52
N THR A 15 -22.51 45.52 13.27
CA THR A 15 -22.73 44.18 12.66
C THR A 15 -21.71 43.21 13.24
N ALA A 16 -22.04 42.50 14.29
CA ALA A 16 -21.32 41.33 14.74
C ALA A 16 -21.51 40.28 13.64
N ALA A 17 -20.49 40.10 12.79
CA ALA A 17 -20.41 38.93 11.92
C ALA A 17 -20.25 37.69 12.82
N TRP A 18 -21.34 36.97 12.98
CA TRP A 18 -21.28 35.65 13.57
C TRP A 18 -20.49 34.79 12.59
N ALA A 19 -19.23 34.47 12.93
CA ALA A 19 -18.49 33.41 12.29
C ALA A 19 -19.28 32.12 12.59
N MET A 20 -20.04 31.63 11.60
CA MET A 20 -20.57 30.26 11.67
C MET A 20 -19.37 29.33 11.85
N PRO A 21 -19.39 28.43 12.83
CA PRO A 21 -18.36 27.39 12.87
C PRO A 21 -18.37 26.69 11.52
N ALA A 22 -17.23 26.70 10.81
CA ALA A 22 -17.08 25.89 9.63
C ALA A 22 -17.36 24.45 10.05
N SER A 23 -18.33 23.81 9.41
CA SER A 23 -18.56 22.38 9.65
C SER A 23 -17.30 21.65 9.23
N ALA A 24 -16.75 20.84 10.14
CA ALA A 24 -15.56 20.04 9.82
C ALA A 24 -15.84 19.21 8.56
N GLU A 25 -14.90 19.25 7.62
CA GLU A 25 -14.93 18.38 6.44
C GLU A 25 -14.64 16.95 6.92
N THR A 26 -15.60 16.05 6.77
CA THR A 26 -15.44 14.65 7.20
C THR A 26 -15.15 13.79 5.97
N LEU A 27 -13.95 13.19 5.91
CA LEU A 27 -13.51 12.32 4.83
C LEU A 27 -13.69 10.85 5.23
N ARG A 28 -14.33 10.07 4.37
CA ARG A 28 -14.49 8.63 4.54
C ARG A 28 -13.26 7.91 3.99
N ILE A 29 -12.59 7.14 4.85
CA ILE A 29 -11.40 6.37 4.48
C ILE A 29 -11.66 4.88 4.71
N GLY A 30 -11.36 4.03 3.72
CA GLY A 30 -11.55 2.60 3.80
C GLY A 30 -10.31 1.82 3.43
N ASP A 31 -10.07 0.71 4.13
CA ASP A 31 -9.03 -0.25 3.79
C ASP A 31 -9.45 -1.71 4.05
N SER A 32 -8.54 -2.64 3.72
CA SER A 32 -8.75 -4.08 3.89
C SER A 32 -7.93 -4.69 5.03
N PHE A 33 -7.21 -3.87 5.80
CA PHE A 33 -6.36 -4.37 6.88
C PHE A 33 -7.21 -4.78 8.08
N PRO A 34 -6.89 -5.91 8.72
CA PRO A 34 -7.52 -6.28 10.00
C PRO A 34 -7.36 -5.17 11.05
N VAL A 35 -8.34 -5.07 11.95
CA VAL A 35 -8.25 -4.13 13.07
C VAL A 35 -6.99 -4.42 13.90
N GLY A 36 -6.19 -3.38 14.15
CA GLY A 36 -4.91 -3.51 14.84
C GLY A 36 -3.73 -3.87 13.94
N HIS A 37 -3.93 -3.92 12.63
CA HIS A 37 -2.82 -4.12 11.69
C HIS A 37 -1.81 -2.98 11.78
N TYR A 38 -0.51 -3.30 11.78
CA TYR A 38 0.55 -2.31 12.01
C TYR A 38 0.51 -1.14 11.00
N ILE A 39 0.13 -1.39 9.75
CA ILE A 39 -0.02 -0.33 8.74
C ILE A 39 -1.15 0.64 9.15
N SER A 40 -2.31 0.12 9.54
CA SER A 40 -3.43 0.94 10.01
C SER A 40 -3.05 1.76 11.24
N GLU A 41 -2.38 1.14 12.22
CA GLU A 41 -2.04 1.80 13.48
C GLU A 41 -0.93 2.84 13.31
N ASN A 42 0.11 2.55 12.51
CA ASN A 42 1.33 3.36 12.47
C ASN A 42 1.47 4.21 11.19
N MET A 43 0.59 4.06 10.22
CA MET A 43 0.59 4.89 9.01
C MET A 43 -0.76 5.59 8.85
N THR A 44 -1.86 4.84 8.69
CA THR A 44 -3.18 5.41 8.39
C THR A 44 -3.69 6.30 9.53
N LYS A 45 -3.72 5.78 10.77
CA LYS A 45 -4.20 6.54 11.93
C LYS A 45 -3.28 7.70 12.29
N VAL A 46 -1.96 7.50 12.19
CA VAL A 46 -0.99 8.58 12.41
C VAL A 46 -1.21 9.72 11.42
N TRP A 47 -1.42 9.39 10.14
CA TRP A 47 -1.75 10.37 9.12
C TRP A 47 -3.05 11.12 9.43
N MET A 48 -4.12 10.41 9.81
CA MET A 48 -5.40 11.03 10.17
C MET A 48 -5.26 12.00 11.37
N GLU A 49 -4.51 11.60 12.39
CA GLU A 49 -4.25 12.43 13.58
C GLU A 49 -3.44 13.69 13.22
N GLU A 50 -2.39 13.56 12.40
CA GLU A 50 -1.60 14.71 11.96
C GLU A 50 -2.40 15.68 11.09
N VAL A 51 -3.25 15.18 10.18
CA VAL A 51 -4.16 16.01 9.38
C VAL A 51 -5.15 16.75 10.28
N LYS A 52 -5.79 16.04 11.23
CA LYS A 52 -6.73 16.65 12.18
C LYS A 52 -6.07 17.74 13.01
N LYS A 53 -4.86 17.50 13.47
CA LYS A 53 -4.07 18.49 14.23
C LYS A 53 -3.66 19.69 13.37
N ALA A 54 -3.15 19.45 12.16
CA ALA A 54 -2.69 20.50 11.25
C ALA A 54 -3.84 21.40 10.76
N SER A 55 -5.03 20.83 10.59
CA SER A 55 -6.26 21.55 10.23
C SER A 55 -7.00 22.19 11.41
N ASN A 56 -6.45 22.13 12.64
CA ASN A 56 -7.15 22.54 13.85
C ASN A 56 -8.55 21.93 14.03
N GLY A 57 -8.75 20.70 13.51
CA GLY A 57 -10.01 19.98 13.56
C GLY A 57 -11.02 20.37 12.46
N GLU A 58 -10.61 21.17 11.47
CA GLU A 58 -11.45 21.49 10.30
C GLU A 58 -11.58 20.29 9.35
N VAL A 59 -10.65 19.32 9.41
CA VAL A 59 -10.72 18.03 8.71
C VAL A 59 -10.81 16.91 9.73
N ASP A 60 -11.79 16.03 9.58
CA ASP A 60 -11.95 14.83 10.40
C ASP A 60 -12.19 13.60 9.49
N PHE A 61 -12.18 12.40 10.06
CA PHE A 61 -12.26 11.17 9.30
C PHE A 61 -13.27 10.19 9.88
N GLU A 62 -13.99 9.49 8.99
CA GLU A 62 -14.68 8.24 9.30
C GLU A 62 -13.85 7.09 8.71
N TYR A 63 -13.28 6.25 9.57
CA TYR A 63 -12.40 5.17 9.17
C TYR A 63 -13.10 3.81 9.21
N PHE A 64 -13.03 3.09 8.08
CA PHE A 64 -13.66 1.81 7.82
C PHE A 64 -12.62 0.73 7.50
N PRO A 65 -12.01 0.08 8.51
CA PRO A 65 -11.03 -1.00 8.31
C PRO A 65 -11.69 -2.32 7.89
N ALA A 66 -10.86 -3.33 7.64
CA ALA A 66 -11.25 -4.72 7.49
C ALA A 66 -12.37 -4.97 6.46
N GLU A 67 -12.27 -4.32 5.30
CA GLU A 67 -13.20 -4.48 4.18
C GLU A 67 -14.67 -4.07 4.50
N GLN A 68 -14.88 -3.19 5.47
CA GLN A 68 -16.23 -2.76 5.86
C GLN A 68 -17.00 -2.07 4.72
N LEU A 69 -16.30 -1.38 3.81
CA LEU A 69 -16.92 -0.72 2.66
C LEU A 69 -16.87 -1.56 1.38
N GLY A 70 -16.02 -2.58 1.32
CA GLY A 70 -15.88 -3.45 0.17
C GLY A 70 -14.60 -4.26 0.18
N LYS A 71 -14.53 -5.26 -0.70
CA LYS A 71 -13.37 -6.14 -0.82
C LYS A 71 -12.13 -5.40 -1.31
N ALA A 72 -10.93 -5.86 -0.89
CA ALA A 72 -9.64 -5.25 -1.23
C ALA A 72 -9.49 -4.91 -2.73
N LYS A 73 -9.97 -5.78 -3.62
CA LYS A 73 -9.95 -5.58 -5.07
C LYS A 73 -10.94 -4.53 -5.59
N ASP A 74 -11.94 -4.15 -4.81
CA ASP A 74 -13.00 -3.26 -5.23
C ASP A 74 -12.79 -1.82 -4.71
N LEU A 75 -11.85 -1.60 -3.77
CA LEU A 75 -11.66 -0.31 -3.10
C LEU A 75 -11.26 0.83 -4.05
N LEU A 76 -10.50 0.56 -5.12
CA LEU A 76 -10.21 1.56 -6.16
C LEU A 76 -11.51 2.06 -6.81
N SER A 77 -12.36 1.16 -7.26
CA SER A 77 -13.63 1.52 -7.92
C SER A 77 -14.61 2.21 -6.97
N LEU A 78 -14.63 1.82 -5.71
CA LEU A 78 -15.44 2.45 -4.67
C LEU A 78 -14.96 3.87 -4.34
N THR A 79 -13.65 4.12 -4.40
CA THR A 79 -13.08 5.48 -4.29
C THR A 79 -13.43 6.32 -5.51
N GLN A 80 -13.25 5.78 -6.72
CA GLN A 80 -13.58 6.47 -7.97
C GLN A 80 -15.08 6.86 -8.06
N SER A 81 -15.97 6.01 -7.52
CA SER A 81 -17.42 6.24 -7.52
C SER A 81 -17.91 7.10 -6.36
N GLY A 82 -17.05 7.48 -5.41
CA GLY A 82 -17.38 8.32 -4.27
C GLY A 82 -18.13 7.59 -3.14
N VAL A 83 -18.12 6.25 -3.09
CA VAL A 83 -18.60 5.49 -1.92
C VAL A 83 -17.72 5.79 -0.70
N MET A 84 -16.43 5.94 -0.92
CA MET A 84 -15.47 6.52 0.02
C MET A 84 -14.69 7.65 -0.65
N ASP A 85 -14.15 8.56 0.13
CA ASP A 85 -13.36 9.68 -0.38
C ASP A 85 -11.90 9.26 -0.59
N ILE A 86 -11.37 8.44 0.32
CA ILE A 86 -10.00 7.93 0.32
C ILE A 86 -10.05 6.41 0.46
N GLY A 87 -9.38 5.71 -0.44
CA GLY A 87 -9.32 4.25 -0.45
C GLY A 87 -7.89 3.73 -0.40
N TYR A 88 -7.68 2.68 0.36
CA TYR A 88 -6.52 1.82 0.20
C TYR A 88 -6.60 1.10 -1.15
N VAL A 89 -5.48 1.07 -1.86
CA VAL A 89 -5.33 0.32 -3.10
C VAL A 89 -4.04 -0.49 -3.07
N GLY A 90 -4.18 -1.81 -3.06
CA GLY A 90 -3.07 -2.71 -3.32
C GLY A 90 -2.90 -2.87 -4.83
N ALA A 91 -1.79 -2.39 -5.38
CA ALA A 91 -1.60 -2.28 -6.83
C ALA A 91 -1.85 -3.62 -7.57
N SER A 92 -1.30 -4.72 -7.07
CA SER A 92 -1.49 -6.05 -7.68
C SER A 92 -2.92 -6.57 -7.63
N TYR A 93 -3.77 -6.08 -6.70
CA TYR A 93 -5.17 -6.53 -6.65
C TYR A 93 -6.01 -5.95 -7.79
N VAL A 94 -5.54 -4.88 -8.40
CA VAL A 94 -6.20 -4.14 -9.49
C VAL A 94 -5.27 -3.98 -10.69
N SER A 95 -4.46 -4.99 -10.99
CA SER A 95 -3.44 -4.97 -12.05
C SER A 95 -4.00 -4.81 -13.47
N ASP A 96 -5.30 -4.93 -13.65
CA ASP A 96 -6.01 -4.55 -14.88
C ASP A 96 -6.12 -3.03 -15.04
N LYS A 97 -6.18 -2.28 -13.94
CA LYS A 97 -6.27 -0.81 -13.88
C LYS A 97 -4.92 -0.15 -13.62
N LEU A 98 -4.12 -0.73 -12.71
CA LEU A 98 -2.84 -0.20 -12.25
C LEU A 98 -1.68 -1.20 -12.52
N PRO A 99 -1.45 -1.62 -13.78
CA PRO A 99 -0.40 -2.60 -14.10
C PRO A 99 1.02 -2.06 -13.90
N LEU A 100 1.24 -0.74 -14.09
CA LEU A 100 2.55 -0.11 -13.94
C LEU A 100 3.00 0.00 -12.48
N SER A 101 2.05 0.11 -11.55
CA SER A 101 2.35 0.21 -10.11
C SER A 101 3.03 -1.04 -9.56
N SER A 102 2.95 -2.20 -10.25
CA SER A 102 3.70 -3.40 -9.88
C SER A 102 5.23 -3.23 -9.98
N VAL A 103 5.74 -2.11 -10.50
CA VAL A 103 7.18 -1.80 -10.53
C VAL A 103 7.80 -1.81 -9.12
N GLY A 104 7.06 -1.36 -8.11
CA GLY A 104 7.50 -1.41 -6.71
C GLY A 104 7.45 -2.81 -6.07
N GLU A 105 7.04 -3.83 -6.81
CA GLU A 105 6.89 -5.20 -6.32
C GLU A 105 7.92 -6.17 -6.90
N MET A 106 8.91 -5.64 -7.64
CA MET A 106 9.92 -6.45 -8.32
C MET A 106 10.80 -7.24 -7.34
N PRO A 107 11.06 -8.53 -7.60
CA PRO A 107 12.03 -9.27 -6.82
C PRO A 107 13.43 -8.67 -6.97
N ASP A 108 14.23 -8.80 -5.91
CA ASP A 108 15.62 -8.35 -5.81
C ASP A 108 15.88 -6.85 -6.14
N ALA A 109 14.83 -6.03 -6.22
CA ALA A 109 15.00 -4.61 -6.54
C ALA A 109 15.53 -3.78 -5.35
N PHE A 110 15.21 -4.19 -4.12
CA PHE A 110 15.60 -3.50 -2.87
C PHE A 110 15.60 -4.49 -1.71
N THR A 111 16.21 -4.10 -0.59
CA THR A 111 16.38 -4.96 0.58
C THR A 111 15.54 -4.54 1.78
N THR A 112 15.03 -3.32 1.80
CA THR A 112 14.20 -2.79 2.90
C THR A 112 12.95 -2.11 2.37
N SER A 113 11.90 -2.06 3.21
CA SER A 113 10.68 -1.31 2.93
C SER A 113 10.99 0.16 2.60
N CYS A 114 11.84 0.81 3.39
CA CYS A 114 12.15 2.22 3.19
C CYS A 114 12.88 2.51 1.88
N GLN A 115 13.75 1.62 1.42
CA GLN A 115 14.39 1.77 0.11
C GLN A 115 13.34 1.74 -1.01
N GLY A 116 12.49 0.71 -1.05
CA GLY A 116 11.43 0.58 -2.05
C GLY A 116 10.38 1.69 -1.95
N THR A 117 9.97 2.06 -0.73
CA THR A 117 8.96 3.10 -0.49
C THR A 117 9.42 4.47 -0.98
N LYS A 118 10.65 4.87 -0.65
CA LYS A 118 11.20 6.16 -1.09
C LYS A 118 11.30 6.24 -2.61
N ALA A 119 11.79 5.18 -3.25
CA ALA A 119 11.88 5.12 -4.71
C ALA A 119 10.48 5.17 -5.35
N PHE A 120 9.53 4.37 -4.84
CA PHE A 120 8.17 4.35 -5.36
C PHE A 120 7.46 5.69 -5.17
N TRP A 121 7.63 6.33 -3.99
CA TRP A 121 7.08 7.66 -3.73
C TRP A 121 7.55 8.71 -4.74
N GLN A 122 8.83 8.70 -5.11
CA GLN A 122 9.36 9.67 -6.09
C GLN A 122 8.66 9.61 -7.44
N ILE A 123 8.24 8.43 -7.88
CA ILE A 123 7.56 8.27 -9.17
C ILE A 123 6.03 8.32 -9.06
N ALA A 124 5.45 7.97 -7.89
CA ALA A 124 4.01 7.86 -7.68
C ALA A 124 3.37 9.14 -7.11
N LYS A 125 4.15 10.01 -6.44
CA LYS A 125 3.63 11.29 -5.95
C LYS A 125 3.11 12.15 -7.09
N PRO A 126 2.17 13.05 -6.85
CA PRO A 126 1.59 13.90 -7.87
C PRO A 126 2.62 14.60 -8.75
N GLY A 127 2.48 14.42 -10.06
CA GLY A 127 3.43 14.90 -11.06
C GLY A 127 4.62 13.96 -11.34
N GLY A 128 4.77 12.86 -10.61
CA GLY A 128 5.76 11.82 -10.91
C GLY A 128 5.41 11.01 -12.16
N ALA A 129 6.39 10.28 -12.70
CA ALA A 129 6.22 9.52 -13.95
C ALA A 129 5.07 8.49 -13.86
N LEU A 130 4.96 7.78 -12.74
CA LEU A 130 3.90 6.80 -12.53
C LEU A 130 2.53 7.47 -12.29
N ASP A 131 2.49 8.60 -11.59
CA ASP A 131 1.27 9.38 -11.43
C ASP A 131 0.71 9.81 -12.80
N GLN A 132 1.55 10.35 -13.66
CA GLN A 132 1.14 10.79 -15.00
C GLN A 132 0.73 9.63 -15.91
N ALA A 133 1.41 8.48 -15.81
CA ALA A 133 1.14 7.31 -16.64
C ALA A 133 -0.07 6.49 -16.17
N GLU A 134 -0.40 6.51 -14.87
CA GLU A 134 -1.36 5.57 -14.32
C GLU A 134 -2.37 6.16 -13.33
N PHE A 135 -1.96 6.84 -12.24
CA PHE A 135 -2.90 7.29 -11.21
C PHE A 135 -3.81 8.43 -11.71
N ALA A 136 -3.24 9.48 -12.28
CA ALA A 136 -4.00 10.60 -12.79
C ALA A 136 -4.98 10.20 -13.93
N PRO A 137 -4.60 9.36 -14.92
CA PRO A 137 -5.53 8.82 -15.91
C PRO A 137 -6.66 7.96 -15.32
N ASN A 138 -6.45 7.34 -14.17
CA ASN A 138 -7.48 6.60 -13.43
C ASN A 138 -8.35 7.51 -12.54
N GLY A 139 -8.17 8.83 -12.59
CA GLY A 139 -8.97 9.80 -11.83
C GLY A 139 -8.77 9.73 -10.32
N VAL A 140 -7.58 9.35 -9.89
CA VAL A 140 -7.19 9.30 -8.48
C VAL A 140 -5.84 9.97 -8.27
N ARG A 141 -5.63 10.46 -7.06
CA ARG A 141 -4.42 11.10 -6.60
C ARG A 141 -3.83 10.34 -5.42
N VAL A 142 -2.55 10.03 -5.47
CA VAL A 142 -1.85 9.35 -4.39
C VAL A 142 -1.60 10.31 -3.24
N LEU A 143 -1.99 9.92 -2.02
CA LEU A 143 -1.76 10.66 -0.79
C LEU A 143 -0.55 10.11 -0.02
N MET A 144 -0.43 8.80 0.09
CA MET A 144 0.67 8.12 0.78
C MET A 144 0.87 6.72 0.22
N VAL A 145 2.09 6.20 0.36
CA VAL A 145 2.48 4.88 -0.12
C VAL A 145 3.30 4.11 0.92
N MET A 146 3.31 2.80 0.79
CA MET A 146 4.28 1.92 1.44
C MET A 146 4.59 0.76 0.51
N VAL A 147 5.85 0.48 0.31
CA VAL A 147 6.32 -0.76 -0.30
C VAL A 147 6.71 -1.69 0.84
N LEU A 148 6.07 -2.85 0.93
CA LEU A 148 6.29 -3.77 2.04
C LEU A 148 7.72 -4.35 2.01
N PRO A 149 8.22 -4.89 3.14
CA PRO A 149 9.48 -5.62 3.17
C PRO A 149 9.51 -6.78 2.17
N PRO A 150 10.70 -7.28 1.79
CA PRO A 150 10.86 -8.41 0.87
C PRO A 150 10.06 -9.64 1.28
N TYR A 151 9.38 -10.24 0.32
CA TYR A 151 8.54 -11.41 0.53
C TYR A 151 9.35 -12.69 0.60
N GLN A 152 9.00 -13.54 1.56
CA GLN A 152 9.51 -14.88 1.75
C GLN A 152 8.45 -15.91 1.35
N VAL A 153 8.90 -17.13 1.04
CA VAL A 153 8.01 -18.29 0.89
C VAL A 153 7.80 -18.94 2.26
N PHE A 154 6.55 -19.10 2.65
CA PHE A 154 6.16 -19.86 3.83
C PHE A 154 5.33 -21.08 3.39
N THR A 155 5.60 -22.26 3.96
CA THR A 155 4.86 -23.49 3.63
C THR A 155 4.18 -24.09 4.85
N SER A 156 3.02 -24.75 4.61
CA SER A 156 2.25 -25.38 5.66
C SER A 156 2.76 -26.80 6.01
N ASN A 157 2.98 -27.65 5.03
CA ASN A 157 3.31 -29.04 5.26
C ASN A 157 4.54 -29.54 4.47
N ARG A 158 4.88 -28.85 3.39
CA ARG A 158 6.02 -29.23 2.56
C ARG A 158 7.30 -28.61 3.09
N GLU A 159 8.29 -29.44 3.32
CA GLU A 159 9.62 -28.99 3.71
C GLU A 159 10.26 -28.21 2.57
N ILE A 160 10.85 -27.06 2.89
CA ILE A 160 11.69 -26.30 1.98
C ILE A 160 13.12 -26.83 2.17
N SER A 161 13.70 -27.42 1.12
CA SER A 161 15.06 -27.98 1.16
C SER A 161 16.00 -27.37 0.11
N GLY A 162 15.48 -26.49 -0.76
CA GLY A 162 16.18 -25.84 -1.84
C GLY A 162 15.19 -25.33 -2.90
N LEU A 163 15.70 -24.75 -3.98
CA LEU A 163 14.88 -24.15 -5.02
C LEU A 163 13.90 -25.13 -5.66
N ASP A 164 14.33 -26.37 -5.90
CA ASP A 164 13.50 -27.39 -6.52
C ASP A 164 12.30 -27.82 -5.64
N SER A 165 12.34 -27.58 -4.33
CA SER A 165 11.23 -27.86 -3.42
C SER A 165 10.01 -26.96 -3.64
N LEU A 166 10.19 -25.84 -4.32
CA LEU A 166 9.12 -24.88 -4.66
C LEU A 166 8.26 -25.36 -5.83
N LYS A 167 8.76 -26.31 -6.67
CA LYS A 167 8.05 -26.79 -7.84
C LYS A 167 6.71 -27.45 -7.49
N GLY A 168 5.67 -27.03 -8.19
CA GLY A 168 4.30 -27.54 -8.02
C GLY A 168 3.61 -27.10 -6.72
N LEU A 169 4.20 -26.25 -5.88
CA LEU A 169 3.50 -25.66 -4.73
C LEU A 169 2.38 -24.74 -5.22
N LYS A 170 1.18 -24.93 -4.68
CA LYS A 170 0.09 -23.97 -4.82
C LYS A 170 0.40 -22.80 -3.88
N ILE A 171 1.00 -21.76 -4.44
CA ILE A 171 1.49 -20.63 -3.66
C ILE A 171 0.58 -19.42 -3.80
N ARG A 172 0.20 -18.84 -2.66
CA ARG A 172 -0.51 -17.56 -2.68
C ARG A 172 0.33 -16.48 -3.34
N SER A 173 -0.24 -15.86 -4.36
CA SER A 173 0.28 -14.68 -5.03
C SER A 173 -0.72 -13.52 -4.92
N THR A 174 -0.29 -12.30 -5.17
CA THR A 174 -1.19 -11.14 -5.31
C THR A 174 -1.41 -10.76 -6.77
N GLY A 175 -0.81 -11.48 -7.71
CA GLY A 175 -0.75 -11.12 -9.13
C GLY A 175 0.54 -10.36 -9.49
N GLY A 176 0.57 -9.76 -10.68
CA GLY A 176 1.68 -8.93 -11.15
C GLY A 176 3.02 -9.66 -11.21
N ALA A 177 4.10 -8.99 -10.80
CA ALA A 177 5.46 -9.52 -10.83
C ALA A 177 5.63 -10.80 -9.99
N LYS A 178 4.91 -10.94 -8.88
CA LYS A 178 4.96 -12.14 -8.01
C LYS A 178 4.36 -13.38 -8.65
N GLU A 179 3.35 -13.21 -9.49
CA GLU A 179 2.81 -14.32 -10.27
C GLU A 179 3.86 -14.85 -11.25
N LEU A 180 4.51 -13.95 -12.00
CA LEU A 180 5.59 -14.32 -12.92
C LEU A 180 6.77 -14.96 -12.17
N ALA A 181 7.20 -14.39 -11.05
CA ALA A 181 8.26 -14.94 -10.22
C ALA A 181 7.93 -16.38 -9.76
N SER A 182 6.70 -16.60 -9.27
CA SER A 182 6.24 -17.92 -8.83
C SER A 182 6.25 -18.96 -9.97
N GLN A 183 5.80 -18.58 -11.16
CA GLN A 183 5.81 -19.46 -12.34
C GLN A 183 7.24 -19.81 -12.76
N LEU A 184 8.16 -18.85 -12.73
CA LEU A 184 9.55 -19.07 -13.13
C LEU A 184 10.32 -20.04 -12.22
N VAL A 185 9.96 -20.11 -10.93
CA VAL A 185 10.50 -21.13 -10.01
C VAL A 185 9.71 -22.44 -10.04
N GLY A 186 8.73 -22.57 -10.94
CA GLY A 186 7.94 -23.78 -11.12
C GLY A 186 6.81 -23.97 -10.12
N ALA A 187 6.49 -22.98 -9.29
CA ALA A 187 5.32 -23.00 -8.44
C ALA A 187 4.03 -22.70 -9.24
N VAL A 188 2.87 -23.00 -8.65
CA VAL A 188 1.55 -22.72 -9.20
C VAL A 188 0.95 -21.54 -8.43
N PRO A 189 1.00 -20.32 -8.96
CA PRO A 189 0.45 -19.16 -8.28
C PRO A 189 -1.08 -19.21 -8.23
N ILE A 190 -1.63 -18.85 -7.07
CA ILE A 190 -3.06 -18.68 -6.86
C ILE A 190 -3.28 -17.27 -6.33
N GLN A 191 -4.01 -16.45 -7.09
CA GLN A 191 -4.25 -15.07 -6.73
C GLN A 191 -5.29 -14.97 -5.63
N ILE A 192 -4.86 -14.58 -4.43
CA ILE A 192 -5.71 -14.41 -3.24
C ILE A 192 -5.31 -13.14 -2.50
N ALA A 193 -6.29 -12.30 -2.15
CA ALA A 193 -6.06 -11.13 -1.31
C ALA A 193 -5.66 -11.55 0.11
N ALA A 194 -4.90 -10.70 0.81
CA ALA A 194 -4.38 -11.04 2.14
C ALA A 194 -5.47 -11.42 3.17
N PRO A 195 -6.63 -10.74 3.24
CA PRO A 195 -7.69 -11.12 4.17
C PRO A 195 -8.24 -12.55 4.00
N ASP A 196 -8.19 -13.08 2.79
CA ASP A 196 -8.74 -14.42 2.49
C ASP A 196 -7.70 -15.55 2.66
N THR A 197 -6.43 -15.21 2.99
CA THR A 197 -5.31 -16.17 3.00
C THR A 197 -5.44 -17.22 4.10
N ARG A 198 -5.88 -16.82 5.31
CA ARG A 198 -6.08 -17.74 6.44
C ARG A 198 -7.08 -18.85 6.11
N ASP A 199 -8.20 -18.47 5.52
CA ASP A 199 -9.23 -19.42 5.11
C ASP A 199 -8.75 -20.37 4.00
N ALA A 200 -8.01 -19.85 3.02
CA ALA A 200 -7.44 -20.64 1.96
C ALA A 200 -6.41 -21.69 2.46
N LEU A 201 -5.56 -21.33 3.42
CA LEU A 201 -4.66 -22.26 4.09
C LEU A 201 -5.42 -23.31 4.90
N SER A 202 -6.41 -22.89 5.70
CA SER A 202 -7.19 -23.81 6.54
C SER A 202 -7.95 -24.87 5.75
N ARG A 203 -8.39 -24.54 4.53
CA ARG A 203 -9.08 -25.44 3.61
C ARG A 203 -8.14 -26.27 2.73
N GLY A 204 -6.82 -26.07 2.82
CA GLY A 204 -5.85 -26.75 1.96
C GLY A 204 -5.88 -26.31 0.49
N THR A 205 -6.46 -25.15 0.18
CA THR A 205 -6.43 -24.56 -1.16
C THR A 205 -5.02 -24.10 -1.53
N LEU A 206 -4.22 -23.69 -0.53
CA LEU A 206 -2.84 -23.28 -0.65
C LEU A 206 -1.92 -24.25 0.08
N ASP A 207 -0.76 -24.51 -0.50
CA ASP A 207 0.37 -25.23 0.13
C ASP A 207 1.37 -24.23 0.75
N ALA A 208 1.43 -23.02 0.19
CA ALA A 208 2.41 -22.01 0.54
C ALA A 208 1.84 -20.60 0.33
N LEU A 209 2.55 -19.62 0.89
CA LEU A 209 2.24 -18.21 0.67
C LEU A 209 3.51 -17.38 0.51
N LEU A 210 3.39 -16.30 -0.26
CA LEU A 210 4.36 -15.20 -0.35
C LEU A 210 3.87 -14.06 0.55
N PHE A 211 4.63 -13.81 1.63
CA PHE A 211 4.38 -12.72 2.57
C PHE A 211 5.70 -12.16 3.12
N PRO A 212 5.74 -10.91 3.61
CA PRO A 212 6.79 -10.46 4.51
C PRO A 212 6.51 -11.03 5.91
N HIS A 213 7.48 -11.06 6.80
CA HIS A 213 7.31 -11.57 8.16
C HIS A 213 6.24 -10.76 8.92
N SER A 214 6.23 -9.43 8.74
CA SER A 214 5.29 -8.51 9.38
C SER A 214 3.80 -8.73 9.03
N SER A 215 3.50 -9.55 8.01
CA SER A 215 2.12 -9.91 7.67
C SER A 215 1.64 -11.23 8.29
N ILE A 216 2.54 -12.05 8.82
CA ILE A 216 2.19 -13.40 9.31
C ILE A 216 1.26 -13.34 10.53
N LEU A 217 1.59 -12.50 11.50
CA LEU A 217 0.81 -12.38 12.74
C LEU A 217 -0.52 -11.67 12.54
N PRO A 218 -0.59 -10.50 11.88
CA PRO A 218 -1.84 -9.77 11.71
C PRO A 218 -2.92 -10.52 10.91
N TYR A 219 -2.51 -11.37 9.96
CA TYR A 219 -3.44 -12.20 9.20
C TYR A 219 -3.68 -13.59 9.82
N GLU A 220 -3.16 -13.83 11.04
CA GLU A 220 -3.37 -15.05 11.83
C GLU A 220 -3.04 -16.35 11.07
N VAL A 221 -2.04 -16.31 10.18
CA VAL A 221 -1.65 -17.47 9.37
C VAL A 221 -0.57 -18.33 10.05
N LEU A 222 0.10 -17.83 11.09
CA LEU A 222 1.19 -18.51 11.79
C LEU A 222 0.86 -19.97 12.19
N PRO A 223 -0.33 -20.32 12.72
CA PRO A 223 -0.63 -21.69 13.13
C PRO A 223 -0.60 -22.73 12.00
N PHE A 224 -0.65 -22.29 10.75
CA PHE A 224 -0.62 -23.16 9.57
C PHE A 224 0.78 -23.36 9.00
N LEU A 225 1.80 -22.64 9.48
CA LEU A 225 3.13 -22.55 8.87
C LEU A 225 4.15 -23.42 9.60
N LYS A 226 5.02 -24.08 8.86
CA LYS A 226 6.10 -24.93 9.43
C LYS A 226 7.48 -24.56 8.91
N TYR A 227 7.59 -24.05 7.70
CA TYR A 227 8.86 -23.69 7.07
C TYR A 227 8.75 -22.31 6.44
N ALA A 228 9.88 -21.61 6.40
CA ALA A 228 10.04 -20.33 5.74
C ALA A 228 11.39 -20.27 5.01
N THR A 229 11.45 -19.62 3.87
CA THR A 229 12.75 -19.20 3.33
C THR A 229 13.30 -18.04 4.14
N GLN A 230 14.62 -17.85 4.08
CA GLN A 230 15.28 -16.63 4.56
C GLN A 230 16.34 -16.20 3.55
N ASP A 231 16.68 -14.91 3.61
CA ASP A 231 17.74 -14.30 2.80
C ASP A 231 17.46 -14.39 1.27
N VAL A 232 16.18 -14.43 0.89
CA VAL A 232 15.69 -14.35 -0.49
C VAL A 232 14.70 -13.21 -0.63
N ASN A 233 14.43 -12.78 -1.89
CA ASN A 233 13.46 -11.73 -2.18
C ASN A 233 12.60 -12.13 -3.39
N PHE A 234 11.38 -12.60 -3.12
CA PHE A 234 10.40 -12.94 -4.15
C PHE A 234 9.54 -11.74 -4.60
N GLY A 235 10.00 -10.54 -4.34
CA GLY A 235 9.28 -9.30 -4.60
C GLY A 235 8.68 -8.71 -3.34
N SER A 236 7.79 -7.77 -3.51
CA SER A 236 7.15 -7.03 -2.43
C SER A 236 5.67 -6.80 -2.75
N PHE A 237 5.05 -5.85 -2.06
CA PHE A 237 3.69 -5.42 -2.32
C PHE A 237 3.56 -3.92 -2.11
N VAL A 238 2.91 -3.25 -3.06
CA VAL A 238 2.68 -1.81 -3.00
C VAL A 238 1.33 -1.52 -2.37
N VAL A 239 1.36 -0.81 -1.26
CA VAL A 239 0.22 -0.19 -0.58
C VAL A 239 0.16 1.26 -1.00
N THR A 240 -0.98 1.72 -1.51
CA THR A 240 -1.25 3.13 -1.75
C THR A 240 -2.55 3.53 -1.08
N TYR A 241 -2.64 4.77 -0.62
CA TYR A 241 -3.90 5.40 -0.30
C TYR A 241 -4.13 6.52 -1.30
N VAL A 242 -5.27 6.47 -1.94
CA VAL A 242 -5.64 7.40 -3.00
C VAL A 242 -6.93 8.13 -2.66
N ILE A 243 -7.02 9.40 -3.03
CA ILE A 243 -8.26 10.17 -3.02
C ILE A 243 -8.79 10.28 -4.46
N SER A 244 -10.11 10.26 -4.67
CA SER A 244 -10.64 10.53 -6.01
C SER A 244 -10.31 11.97 -6.42
N GLN A 245 -9.97 12.18 -7.71
CA GLN A 245 -9.68 13.52 -8.23
C GLN A 245 -10.87 14.44 -8.05
N ASN A 246 -12.10 13.93 -8.23
CA ASN A 246 -13.31 14.70 -8.01
C ASN A 246 -13.45 15.23 -6.57
N LYS A 247 -13.13 14.38 -5.56
CA LYS A 247 -13.15 14.83 -4.17
C LYS A 247 -12.01 15.79 -3.86
N TRP A 248 -10.83 15.54 -4.41
CA TRP A 248 -9.67 16.43 -4.27
C TRP A 248 -9.96 17.84 -4.75
N ASP A 249 -10.60 17.98 -5.92
CA ASP A 249 -10.92 19.27 -6.54
C ASP A 249 -12.00 20.07 -5.77
N GLN A 250 -12.73 19.43 -4.86
CA GLN A 250 -13.71 20.07 -3.97
C GLN A 250 -13.09 20.62 -2.70
N LEU A 251 -11.87 20.19 -2.35
CA LEU A 251 -11.16 20.65 -1.16
C LEU A 251 -10.48 22.00 -1.45
N ASP A 252 -10.43 22.86 -0.45
CA ASP A 252 -9.65 24.10 -0.55
C ASP A 252 -8.14 23.83 -0.56
N GLU A 253 -7.36 24.80 -1.03
CA GLU A 253 -5.91 24.68 -1.18
C GLU A 253 -5.18 24.39 0.14
N ALA A 254 -5.68 24.92 1.26
CA ALA A 254 -5.07 24.70 2.58
C ALA A 254 -5.26 23.25 3.02
N THR A 255 -6.46 22.71 2.85
CA THR A 255 -6.79 21.30 3.11
C THR A 255 -5.99 20.37 2.21
N GLN A 256 -5.91 20.65 0.90
CA GLN A 256 -5.10 19.87 -0.04
C GLN A 256 -3.64 19.82 0.38
N LYS A 257 -3.08 20.94 0.79
CA LYS A 257 -1.69 21.03 1.26
C LYS A 257 -1.47 20.20 2.53
N ILE A 258 -2.36 20.32 3.52
CA ILE A 258 -2.27 19.56 4.77
C ILE A 258 -2.29 18.04 4.48
N LEU A 259 -3.24 17.57 3.66
CA LEU A 259 -3.35 16.16 3.29
C LEU A 259 -2.06 15.64 2.61
N ALA A 260 -1.49 16.43 1.69
CA ALA A 260 -0.28 16.07 0.96
C ALA A 260 0.96 16.03 1.87
N GLU A 261 1.20 17.05 2.69
CA GLU A 261 2.35 17.13 3.58
C GLU A 261 2.31 16.04 4.66
N ALA A 262 1.15 15.82 5.27
CA ALA A 262 0.96 14.73 6.22
C ALA A 262 1.12 13.35 5.54
N GLY A 263 0.70 13.21 4.28
CA GLY A 263 0.84 11.96 3.51
C GLY A 263 2.30 11.59 3.23
N GLU A 264 3.13 12.56 2.85
CA GLU A 264 4.58 12.34 2.69
C GLU A 264 5.24 11.94 4.01
N ALA A 265 4.91 12.63 5.11
CA ALA A 265 5.41 12.31 6.44
C ALA A 265 5.00 10.88 6.87
N ALA A 266 3.74 10.51 6.66
CA ALA A 266 3.24 9.16 6.96
C ALA A 266 3.90 8.07 6.10
N THR A 267 4.20 8.36 4.84
CA THR A 267 4.94 7.48 3.93
C THR A 267 6.33 7.16 4.49
N LEU A 268 7.07 8.17 4.92
CA LEU A 268 8.42 8.00 5.46
C LEU A 268 8.42 7.31 6.83
N HIS A 269 7.51 7.71 7.71
CA HIS A 269 7.36 7.06 9.02
C HIS A 269 6.92 5.60 8.89
N GLY A 270 5.94 5.33 8.03
CA GLY A 270 5.37 4.00 7.84
C GLY A 270 6.40 2.96 7.39
N CYS A 271 7.32 3.33 6.49
CA CYS A 271 8.34 2.39 6.02
C CYS A 271 9.36 2.03 7.11
N GLU A 272 9.72 2.97 7.99
CA GLU A 272 10.62 2.71 9.14
C GLU A 272 9.97 1.72 10.13
N VAL A 273 8.66 1.90 10.37
CA VAL A 273 7.89 0.95 11.17
C VAL A 273 7.84 -0.42 10.51
N ALA A 274 7.61 -0.49 9.19
CA ALA A 274 7.53 -1.74 8.45
C ALA A 274 8.85 -2.53 8.54
N ASP A 275 10.00 -1.89 8.35
CA ASP A 275 11.32 -2.54 8.46
C ASP A 275 11.58 -3.07 9.88
N ARG A 276 11.23 -2.27 10.90
CA ARG A 276 11.36 -2.70 12.30
C ARG A 276 10.45 -3.88 12.63
N MET A 277 9.17 -3.79 12.28
CA MET A 277 8.18 -4.84 12.55
C MET A 277 8.52 -6.14 11.84
N ASP A 278 9.04 -6.08 10.61
CA ASP A 278 9.43 -7.28 9.87
C ASP A 278 10.54 -8.05 10.60
N GLY A 279 11.55 -7.34 11.12
CA GLY A 279 12.62 -7.94 11.92
C GLY A 279 12.13 -8.54 13.24
N GLU A 280 11.27 -7.82 13.97
CA GLU A 280 10.69 -8.29 15.23
C GLU A 280 9.80 -9.52 15.02
N ASP A 281 8.98 -9.52 13.97
CA ASP A 281 8.07 -10.62 13.68
C ASP A 281 8.80 -11.86 13.13
N LYS A 282 9.90 -11.68 12.38
CA LYS A 282 10.80 -12.80 12.02
C LYS A 282 11.22 -13.58 13.26
N GLN A 283 11.62 -12.89 14.33
CA GLN A 283 12.02 -13.54 15.58
C GLN A 283 10.84 -14.27 16.25
N LYS A 284 9.68 -13.64 16.36
CA LYS A 284 8.47 -14.27 16.94
C LYS A 284 8.03 -15.52 16.16
N ILE A 285 8.14 -15.47 14.82
CA ILE A 285 7.84 -16.61 13.94
C ILE A 285 8.82 -17.74 14.20
N ALA A 286 10.13 -17.46 14.32
CA ALA A 286 11.14 -18.46 14.64
C ALA A 286 10.90 -19.09 16.03
N ASP A 287 10.59 -18.28 17.04
CA ASP A 287 10.29 -18.72 18.41
C ASP A 287 9.04 -19.62 18.49
N SER A 288 8.12 -19.48 17.53
CA SER A 288 6.93 -20.34 17.41
C SER A 288 7.22 -21.73 16.86
N GLY A 289 8.46 -22.00 16.40
CA GLY A 289 8.90 -23.29 15.87
C GLY A 289 8.85 -23.41 14.34
N VAL A 290 8.56 -22.33 13.61
CA VAL A 290 8.72 -22.29 12.16
C VAL A 290 10.21 -22.40 11.82
N LYS A 291 10.58 -23.34 10.94
CA LYS A 291 11.96 -23.55 10.53
C LYS A 291 12.32 -22.65 9.37
N PHE A 292 13.27 -21.77 9.58
CA PHE A 292 13.85 -20.95 8.53
C PHE A 292 14.93 -21.72 7.77
N VAL A 293 14.91 -21.64 6.46
CA VAL A 293 15.80 -22.36 5.56
C VAL A 293 16.54 -21.37 4.66
N THR A 294 17.85 -21.40 4.74
CA THR A 294 18.74 -20.73 3.77
C THR A 294 19.02 -21.68 2.63
N PHE A 295 18.84 -21.22 1.39
CA PHE A 295 19.20 -22.01 0.21
C PHE A 295 20.71 -22.18 0.10
N SER A 296 21.15 -23.26 -0.54
CA SER A 296 22.54 -23.42 -0.93
C SER A 296 22.99 -22.27 -1.82
N GLU A 297 24.28 -21.97 -1.85
CA GLU A 297 24.84 -20.91 -2.71
C GLU A 297 24.45 -21.13 -4.19
N ALA A 298 24.52 -22.35 -4.67
CA ALA A 298 24.09 -22.71 -6.02
C ALA A 298 22.59 -22.46 -6.28
N ASP A 299 21.71 -22.72 -5.29
CA ASP A 299 20.29 -22.43 -5.43
C ASP A 299 20.01 -20.92 -5.35
N GLN A 300 20.76 -20.18 -4.54
CA GLN A 300 20.66 -18.72 -4.48
C GLN A 300 21.06 -18.06 -5.81
N GLU A 301 22.20 -18.46 -6.39
CA GLU A 301 22.65 -17.98 -7.70
C GLU A 301 21.60 -18.26 -8.78
N LYS A 302 21.08 -19.49 -8.83
CA LYS A 302 20.04 -19.88 -9.77
C LYS A 302 18.74 -19.12 -9.58
N LEU A 303 18.32 -18.89 -8.31
CA LEU A 303 17.15 -18.08 -7.99
C LEU A 303 17.34 -16.64 -8.46
N GLN A 304 18.51 -16.06 -8.22
CA GLN A 304 18.86 -14.70 -8.61
C GLN A 304 18.86 -14.54 -10.14
N GLU A 305 19.41 -15.52 -10.88
CA GLU A 305 19.35 -15.55 -12.34
C GLU A 305 17.88 -15.56 -12.84
N VAL A 306 17.05 -16.41 -12.26
CA VAL A 306 15.63 -16.55 -12.64
C VAL A 306 14.83 -15.30 -12.30
N LEU A 307 14.93 -14.81 -11.06
CA LEU A 307 14.19 -13.64 -10.59
C LEU A 307 14.68 -12.34 -11.24
N GLY A 308 15.97 -12.23 -11.54
CA GLY A 308 16.54 -11.08 -12.26
C GLY A 308 15.94 -10.82 -13.63
N THR A 309 15.29 -11.84 -14.24
CA THR A 309 14.57 -11.67 -15.52
C THR A 309 13.17 -11.08 -15.37
N VAL A 310 12.60 -11.06 -14.16
CA VAL A 310 11.19 -10.71 -13.92
C VAL A 310 10.90 -9.27 -14.33
N SER A 311 11.71 -8.33 -13.88
CA SER A 311 11.51 -6.90 -14.13
C SER A 311 11.56 -6.56 -15.63
N GLN A 312 12.52 -7.15 -16.35
CA GLN A 312 12.64 -6.93 -17.78
C GLN A 312 11.44 -7.51 -18.55
N ARG A 313 11.05 -8.76 -18.24
CA ARG A 313 9.88 -9.41 -18.87
C ARG A 313 8.58 -8.66 -18.59
N TRP A 314 8.41 -8.17 -17.37
CA TRP A 314 7.26 -7.35 -16.98
C TRP A 314 7.21 -6.05 -17.80
N ALA A 315 8.32 -5.35 -17.93
CA ALA A 315 8.42 -4.10 -18.68
C ALA A 315 8.09 -4.34 -20.17
N GLU A 316 8.72 -5.34 -20.80
CA GLU A 316 8.49 -5.70 -22.20
C GLU A 316 7.05 -6.13 -22.49
N ASP A 317 6.39 -6.85 -21.55
CA ASP A 317 4.98 -7.22 -21.70
C ASP A 317 4.07 -5.98 -21.69
N LEU A 318 4.34 -5.04 -20.81
CA LEU A 318 3.60 -3.79 -20.74
C LEU A 318 3.82 -2.91 -21.97
N ASP A 319 5.06 -2.81 -22.45
CA ASP A 319 5.38 -2.08 -23.69
C ASP A 319 4.63 -2.66 -24.91
N LYS A 320 4.56 -3.99 -25.03
CA LYS A 320 3.76 -4.69 -26.08
C LYS A 320 2.27 -4.37 -25.97
N ARG A 321 1.78 -4.05 -24.77
CA ARG A 321 0.39 -3.66 -24.50
C ARG A 321 0.16 -2.15 -24.61
N GLY A 322 1.16 -1.38 -25.09
CA GLY A 322 1.10 0.08 -25.25
C GLY A 322 1.14 0.85 -23.94
N LYS A 323 1.70 0.26 -22.88
CA LYS A 323 1.95 0.91 -21.59
C LYS A 323 3.45 1.21 -21.46
N PRO A 324 3.88 2.30 -20.84
CA PRO A 324 5.31 2.67 -20.75
C PRO A 324 6.06 1.84 -19.68
N GLY A 325 6.11 0.50 -19.84
CA GLY A 325 6.69 -0.41 -18.88
C GLY A 325 8.17 -0.19 -18.64
N THR A 326 8.95 -0.09 -19.73
CA THR A 326 10.38 0.18 -19.66
C THR A 326 10.68 1.54 -19.05
N GLU A 327 9.95 2.59 -19.43
CA GLU A 327 10.15 3.94 -18.90
C GLU A 327 9.92 3.98 -17.37
N ILE A 328 8.84 3.35 -16.90
CA ILE A 328 8.52 3.32 -15.48
C ILE A 328 9.53 2.46 -14.69
N LEU A 329 10.00 1.35 -15.26
CA LEU A 329 11.05 0.54 -14.65
C LEU A 329 12.36 1.32 -14.49
N GLU A 330 12.77 2.08 -15.51
CA GLU A 330 13.95 2.94 -15.46
C GLU A 330 13.79 4.07 -14.44
N ALA A 331 12.59 4.73 -14.41
CA ALA A 331 12.30 5.78 -13.45
C ALA A 331 12.39 5.25 -12.01
N PHE A 332 11.86 4.06 -11.73
CA PHE A 332 11.95 3.42 -10.43
C PHE A 332 13.40 3.08 -10.04
N ARG A 333 14.16 2.46 -10.96
CA ARG A 333 15.58 2.14 -10.74
C ARG A 333 16.45 3.36 -10.47
N ASN A 334 16.19 4.46 -11.16
CA ASN A 334 16.91 5.72 -10.94
C ASN A 334 16.56 6.40 -9.61
N ALA A 335 15.44 6.02 -8.99
CA ALA A 335 15.01 6.53 -7.69
C ALA A 335 15.50 5.65 -6.50
N LEU A 336 15.97 4.42 -6.74
CA LEU A 336 16.60 3.53 -5.74
C LEU A 336 17.99 4.01 -5.36
#